data_44b14514ba9d370c66c287921fdac64c
#
_entry.id   44b14514ba9d370c66c287921fdac64c
#
_cell.length_a   1.000
_cell.length_b   1.000
_cell.length_c   1.000
_cell.angle_alpha   90.00
_cell.angle_beta   90.00
_cell.angle_gamma   90.00
#
_symmetry.space_group_name_H-M   'P 1'
#
loop_
_entity.id
_entity.type
_entity.pdbx_description
1 polymer ?
#
loop_
_entity_poly.entity_id
_entity_poly.type
_entity_poly.pdbx_seq_one_letter_code
_entity_poly.pdbx_strand_id
1 'polypeptide(L)'
;MINKVIDHMMIENRQHFMIPGEVVASVNEDNSLRHAFLVLTKVRYAKIPVLDHDDHLKGLLSLSMITNTMLGLDDLSFAPLDQLCVKDVMEKDLVTIEDPYDVENVLHLLVDNPFLPVVQADGTFTGIVTRREVMKGINYIGHNIDKQYAVTAREPVAKD
;
A
#
# COMPACT_ATOMS: atom_id res chain seq x y z
N MET A 1 5.72 17.11 -13.14
CA MET A 1 5.36 16.26 -14.33
C MET A 1 6.51 15.28 -14.56
N ILE A 2 6.21 13.97 -14.45
CA ILE A 2 7.18 12.90 -14.68
C ILE A 2 7.60 12.86 -16.17
N ASN A 3 8.83 12.44 -16.45
CA ASN A 3 9.30 12.29 -17.82
C ASN A 3 8.53 11.17 -18.52
N LYS A 4 8.02 11.44 -19.73
CA LYS A 4 7.19 10.48 -20.50
C LYS A 4 7.87 9.14 -20.79
N VAL A 5 9.19 9.13 -20.93
CA VAL A 5 9.96 7.88 -21.12
C VAL A 5 9.94 7.06 -19.85
N ILE A 6 10.14 7.68 -18.69
CA ILE A 6 10.09 7.01 -17.39
C ILE A 6 8.68 6.48 -17.13
N ASP A 7 7.67 7.30 -17.36
CA ASP A 7 6.26 6.92 -17.24
C ASP A 7 5.93 5.68 -18.08
N HIS A 8 6.30 5.72 -19.37
CA HIS A 8 6.10 4.59 -20.28
C HIS A 8 6.80 3.32 -19.81
N MET A 9 8.07 3.40 -19.45
CA MET A 9 8.85 2.26 -18.98
C MET A 9 8.35 1.69 -17.66
N MET A 10 7.81 2.53 -16.77
CA MET A 10 7.17 2.08 -15.51
C MET A 10 5.94 1.23 -15.79
N ILE A 11 5.12 1.63 -16.78
CA ILE A 11 3.85 0.98 -17.10
C ILE A 11 4.03 -0.21 -18.06
N GLU A 12 5.15 -0.33 -18.75
CA GLU A 12 5.42 -1.45 -19.68
C GLU A 12 5.18 -2.83 -19.02
N ASN A 13 5.41 -2.91 -17.72
CA ASN A 13 5.26 -4.12 -16.90
C ASN A 13 3.98 -4.09 -16.04
N ARG A 14 2.85 -3.65 -16.61
CA ARG A 14 1.55 -3.48 -15.93
C ARG A 14 1.12 -4.68 -15.07
N GLN A 15 1.48 -5.90 -15.46
CA GLN A 15 1.08 -7.13 -14.76
C GLN A 15 1.66 -7.24 -13.35
N HIS A 16 2.69 -6.47 -13.03
CA HIS A 16 3.39 -6.52 -11.74
C HIS A 16 3.32 -5.22 -10.95
N PHE A 17 2.70 -4.17 -11.51
CA PHE A 17 2.67 -2.86 -10.86
C PHE A 17 1.67 -2.81 -9.69
N MET A 18 0.51 -3.44 -9.86
CA MET A 18 -0.51 -3.59 -8.84
C MET A 18 -0.62 -5.04 -8.38
N ILE A 19 -0.69 -5.27 -7.08
CA ILE A 19 -0.98 -6.58 -6.49
C ILE A 19 -2.49 -6.70 -6.38
N PRO A 20 -3.13 -7.70 -7.04
CA PRO A 20 -4.59 -7.88 -6.98
C PRO A 20 -5.07 -8.15 -5.56
N GLY A 21 -6.25 -7.63 -5.21
CA GLY A 21 -6.86 -7.78 -3.89
C GLY A 21 -7.04 -9.23 -3.43
N GLU A 22 -7.27 -10.14 -4.38
CA GLU A 22 -7.44 -11.58 -4.14
C GLU A 22 -6.23 -12.26 -3.49
N VAL A 23 -5.01 -11.73 -3.72
CA VAL A 23 -3.76 -12.25 -3.14
C VAL A 23 -3.23 -11.40 -1.99
N VAL A 24 -3.93 -10.32 -1.64
CA VAL A 24 -3.58 -9.45 -0.51
C VAL A 24 -4.24 -9.97 0.75
N ALA A 25 -3.48 -10.19 1.81
CA ALA A 25 -4.04 -10.54 3.11
C ALA A 25 -4.89 -9.38 3.63
N SER A 26 -6.13 -9.66 3.98
CA SER A 26 -7.09 -8.70 4.54
C SER A 26 -7.89 -9.32 5.67
N VAL A 27 -8.58 -8.51 6.44
CA VAL A 27 -9.52 -8.95 7.48
C VAL A 27 -10.84 -8.21 7.33
N ASN A 28 -11.92 -8.82 7.84
CA ASN A 28 -13.22 -8.15 7.88
C ASN A 28 -13.31 -7.22 9.10
N GLU A 29 -14.01 -6.10 8.95
CA GLU A 29 -14.18 -5.11 10.01
C GLU A 29 -14.89 -5.66 11.27
N ASP A 30 -15.70 -6.69 11.11
CA ASP A 30 -16.43 -7.37 12.19
C ASP A 30 -15.65 -8.54 12.82
N ASN A 31 -14.48 -8.89 12.31
CA ASN A 31 -13.63 -9.89 12.94
C ASN A 31 -13.19 -9.43 14.35
N SER A 32 -13.00 -10.40 15.24
CA SER A 32 -12.38 -10.12 16.55
C SER A 32 -10.92 -9.67 16.38
N LEU A 33 -10.43 -8.86 17.32
CA LEU A 33 -9.01 -8.50 17.32
C LEU A 33 -8.10 -9.71 17.46
N ARG A 34 -8.53 -10.78 18.14
CA ARG A 34 -7.78 -12.04 18.24
C ARG A 34 -7.54 -12.65 16.86
N HIS A 35 -8.58 -12.72 16.02
CA HIS A 35 -8.43 -13.21 14.65
C HIS A 35 -7.42 -12.37 13.85
N ALA A 36 -7.59 -11.05 13.86
CA ALA A 36 -6.71 -10.14 13.16
C ALA A 36 -5.26 -10.20 13.67
N PHE A 37 -5.08 -10.34 15.00
CA PHE A 37 -3.77 -10.52 15.62
C PHE A 37 -3.07 -11.78 15.07
N LEU A 38 -3.77 -12.91 14.99
CA LEU A 38 -3.22 -14.14 14.42
C LEU A 38 -2.88 -14.01 12.95
N VAL A 39 -3.73 -13.34 12.15
CA VAL A 39 -3.43 -13.06 10.72
C VAL A 39 -2.16 -12.22 10.61
N LEU A 40 -2.07 -11.09 11.33
CA LEU A 40 -0.93 -10.18 11.27
C LEU A 40 0.39 -10.80 11.76
N THR A 41 0.34 -11.79 12.66
CA THR A 41 1.55 -12.53 13.08
C THR A 41 2.08 -13.47 11.99
N LYS A 42 1.26 -13.86 11.02
CA LYS A 42 1.63 -14.76 9.91
C LYS A 42 2.07 -14.00 8.66
N VAL A 43 1.48 -12.83 8.40
CA VAL A 43 1.86 -12.01 7.27
C VAL A 43 2.99 -11.05 7.65
N ARG A 44 3.89 -10.76 6.69
CA ARG A 44 5.03 -9.86 6.89
C ARG A 44 4.74 -8.44 6.41
N TYR A 45 3.49 -8.01 6.55
CA TYR A 45 3.08 -6.66 6.15
C TYR A 45 3.00 -5.74 7.38
N ALA A 46 3.37 -4.46 7.19
CA ALA A 46 3.25 -3.45 8.24
C ALA A 46 1.77 -3.16 8.58
N LYS A 47 0.94 -3.10 7.57
CA LYS A 47 -0.52 -2.91 7.66
C LYS A 47 -1.23 -3.83 6.67
N ILE A 48 -2.46 -4.22 6.96
CA ILE A 48 -3.35 -4.96 6.05
C ILE A 48 -4.65 -4.21 5.86
N PRO A 49 -5.30 -4.36 4.68
CA PRO A 49 -6.64 -3.81 4.43
C PRO A 49 -7.69 -4.44 5.33
N VAL A 50 -8.64 -3.63 5.75
CA VAL A 50 -9.86 -4.04 6.44
C VAL A 50 -11.03 -3.80 5.50
N LEU A 51 -11.82 -4.83 5.24
CA LEU A 51 -12.94 -4.80 4.31
C LEU A 51 -14.28 -5.03 5.06
N ASP A 52 -15.38 -4.59 4.46
CA ASP A 52 -16.72 -5.04 4.85
C ASP A 52 -17.11 -6.34 4.10
N HIS A 53 -18.36 -6.75 4.24
CA HIS A 53 -18.88 -7.97 3.59
C HIS A 53 -19.10 -7.82 2.07
N ASP A 54 -19.07 -6.60 1.55
CA ASP A 54 -19.24 -6.28 0.14
C ASP A 54 -17.89 -5.88 -0.52
N ASP A 55 -16.77 -6.23 0.14
CA ASP A 55 -15.40 -5.94 -0.29
C ASP A 55 -15.06 -4.43 -0.41
N HIS A 56 -15.80 -3.55 0.27
CA HIS A 56 -15.42 -2.16 0.36
C HIS A 56 -14.30 -1.97 1.39
N LEU A 57 -13.35 -1.11 1.06
CA LEU A 57 -12.28 -0.74 1.98
C LEU A 57 -12.83 0.14 3.12
N LYS A 58 -12.67 -0.33 4.36
CA LYS A 58 -13.15 0.34 5.58
C LYS A 58 -12.01 0.94 6.40
N GLY A 59 -10.83 0.36 6.31
CA GLY A 59 -9.70 0.79 7.11
C GLY A 59 -8.41 0.06 6.79
N LEU A 60 -7.37 0.39 7.54
CA LEU A 60 -6.10 -0.33 7.60
C LEU A 60 -5.82 -0.73 9.04
N LEU A 61 -5.22 -1.90 9.23
CA LEU A 61 -4.89 -2.43 10.55
C LEU A 61 -3.44 -2.88 10.59
N SER A 62 -2.72 -2.48 11.63
CA SER A 62 -1.35 -2.92 11.94
C SER A 62 -1.30 -3.71 13.25
N LEU A 63 -0.24 -4.49 13.42
CA LEU A 63 0.01 -5.19 14.66
C LEU A 63 0.17 -4.21 15.85
N SER A 64 0.81 -3.07 15.62
CA SER A 64 0.98 -2.05 16.66
C SER A 64 -0.34 -1.44 17.13
N MET A 65 -1.32 -1.26 16.24
CA MET A 65 -2.66 -0.79 16.62
C MET A 65 -3.33 -1.77 17.58
N ILE A 66 -3.20 -3.07 17.33
CA ILE A 66 -3.73 -4.11 18.22
C ILE A 66 -2.98 -4.13 19.55
N THR A 67 -1.66 -4.19 19.50
CA THR A 67 -0.85 -4.29 20.73
C THR A 67 -1.00 -3.07 21.63
N ASN A 68 -1.24 -1.88 21.06
CA ASN A 68 -1.53 -0.67 21.86
C ASN A 68 -2.79 -0.81 22.72
N THR A 69 -3.80 -1.60 22.28
CA THR A 69 -4.99 -1.88 23.10
C THR A 69 -4.69 -2.79 24.29
N MET A 70 -3.62 -3.57 24.22
CA MET A 70 -3.22 -4.56 25.22
C MET A 70 -2.31 -3.97 26.29
N LEU A 71 -1.67 -2.81 26.02
CA LEU A 71 -0.73 -2.17 26.93
C LEU A 71 -1.49 -1.37 27.99
N GLY A 72 -1.31 -1.74 29.28
CA GLY A 72 -1.65 -0.95 30.44
C GLY A 72 -0.48 -0.06 30.87
N LEU A 73 -0.62 0.63 32.01
CA LEU A 73 0.46 1.47 32.56
C LEU A 73 1.65 0.63 33.02
N ASP A 74 1.40 -0.54 33.59
CA ASP A 74 2.42 -1.41 34.18
C ASP A 74 2.29 -2.89 33.77
N ASP A 75 1.31 -3.23 32.93
CA ASP A 75 1.03 -4.62 32.54
C ASP A 75 0.57 -4.78 31.09
N LEU A 76 0.43 -6.03 30.67
CA LEU A 76 -0.05 -6.45 29.37
C LEU A 76 -1.32 -7.27 29.57
N SER A 77 -2.44 -6.81 29.00
CA SER A 77 -3.72 -7.52 29.03
C SER A 77 -4.09 -8.07 27.66
N PHE A 78 -4.50 -9.35 27.60
CA PHE A 78 -5.03 -9.99 26.40
C PHE A 78 -6.54 -9.85 26.26
N ALA A 79 -7.24 -9.32 27.26
CA ALA A 79 -8.69 -9.16 27.27
C ALA A 79 -9.24 -8.38 26.06
N PRO A 80 -8.62 -7.29 25.58
CA PRO A 80 -9.09 -6.55 24.40
C PRO A 80 -9.18 -7.40 23.15
N LEU A 81 -8.38 -8.45 23.00
CA LEU A 81 -8.42 -9.34 21.85
C LEU A 81 -9.76 -10.05 21.67
N ASP A 82 -10.47 -10.31 22.77
CA ASP A 82 -11.78 -10.99 22.79
C ASP A 82 -12.95 -10.01 22.95
N GLN A 83 -12.67 -8.77 23.37
CA GLN A 83 -13.69 -7.75 23.66
C GLN A 83 -13.92 -6.78 22.49
N LEU A 84 -12.91 -6.55 21.66
CA LEU A 84 -12.93 -5.58 20.57
C LEU A 84 -12.99 -6.27 19.20
N CYS A 85 -13.62 -5.57 18.26
CA CYS A 85 -13.59 -5.90 16.82
C CYS A 85 -12.56 -5.05 16.10
N VAL A 86 -12.20 -5.46 14.91
CA VAL A 86 -11.25 -4.73 14.02
C VAL A 86 -11.69 -3.29 13.80
N LYS A 87 -12.99 -3.04 13.54
CA LYS A 87 -13.55 -1.70 13.32
C LYS A 87 -13.37 -0.73 14.48
N ASP A 88 -13.18 -1.24 15.70
CA ASP A 88 -12.98 -0.41 16.90
C ASP A 88 -11.55 0.17 16.98
N VAL A 89 -10.61 -0.41 16.23
CA VAL A 89 -9.17 -0.14 16.38
C VAL A 89 -8.51 0.32 15.08
N MET A 90 -9.07 -0.05 13.92
CA MET A 90 -8.50 0.26 12.60
C MET A 90 -8.36 1.76 12.34
N GLU A 91 -7.35 2.12 11.55
CA GLU A 91 -7.20 3.45 10.97
C GLU A 91 -8.25 3.67 9.87
N LYS A 92 -8.97 4.79 9.93
CA LYS A 92 -10.07 5.14 9.01
C LYS A 92 -9.73 6.31 8.08
N ASP A 93 -8.73 7.10 8.43
CA ASP A 93 -8.24 8.19 7.57
C ASP A 93 -7.23 7.62 6.58
N LEU A 94 -7.72 7.28 5.38
CA LEU A 94 -6.99 6.51 4.40
C LEU A 94 -6.61 7.34 3.19
N VAL A 95 -5.37 7.16 2.73
CA VAL A 95 -4.93 7.60 1.40
C VAL A 95 -5.14 6.45 0.44
N THR A 96 -6.03 6.63 -0.53
CA THR A 96 -6.39 5.64 -1.57
C THR A 96 -6.20 6.21 -2.96
N ILE A 97 -6.13 5.35 -3.97
CA ILE A 97 -6.08 5.72 -5.37
C ILE A 97 -7.13 4.95 -6.17
N GLU A 98 -7.64 5.55 -7.25
CA GLU A 98 -8.55 4.89 -8.19
C GLU A 98 -7.77 4.34 -9.39
N ASP A 99 -6.81 5.10 -9.90
CA ASP A 99 -5.96 4.70 -11.02
C ASP A 99 -4.54 4.34 -10.53
N PRO A 100 -4.19 3.04 -10.50
CA PRO A 100 -2.85 2.61 -10.13
C PRO A 100 -1.77 2.97 -11.16
N TYR A 101 -2.15 3.38 -12.37
CA TYR A 101 -1.25 3.71 -13.48
C TYR A 101 -0.99 5.21 -13.64
N ASP A 102 -1.59 6.06 -12.83
CA ASP A 102 -1.16 7.45 -12.64
C ASP A 102 0.15 7.47 -11.85
N VAL A 103 1.26 7.18 -12.58
CA VAL A 103 2.58 6.98 -11.99
C VAL A 103 3.04 8.21 -11.20
N GLU A 104 2.77 9.42 -11.71
CA GLU A 104 3.16 10.65 -11.01
C GLU A 104 2.51 10.76 -9.64
N ASN A 105 1.20 10.55 -9.56
CA ASN A 105 0.44 10.58 -8.31
C ASN A 105 0.85 9.44 -7.37
N VAL A 106 1.00 8.24 -7.90
CA VAL A 106 1.43 7.05 -7.15
C VAL A 106 2.81 7.28 -6.50
N LEU A 107 3.79 7.76 -7.26
CA LEU A 107 5.13 8.06 -6.74
C LEU A 107 5.08 9.10 -5.64
N HIS A 108 4.30 10.18 -5.83
CA HIS A 108 4.15 11.24 -4.84
C HIS A 108 3.57 10.70 -3.53
N LEU A 109 2.48 9.95 -3.59
CA LEU A 109 1.81 9.41 -2.40
C LEU A 109 2.62 8.32 -1.69
N LEU A 110 3.41 7.53 -2.42
CA LEU A 110 4.26 6.48 -1.83
C LEU A 110 5.47 7.05 -1.06
N VAL A 111 5.76 8.34 -1.15
CA VAL A 111 6.78 8.97 -0.30
C VAL A 111 6.45 8.79 1.18
N ASP A 112 5.19 9.00 1.54
CA ASP A 112 4.74 8.96 2.95
C ASP A 112 4.02 7.66 3.31
N ASN A 113 3.56 6.89 2.30
CA ASN A 113 2.82 5.65 2.51
C ASN A 113 3.61 4.42 2.03
N PRO A 114 3.68 3.32 2.79
CA PRO A 114 4.40 2.11 2.37
C PRO A 114 3.72 1.39 1.20
N PHE A 115 2.40 1.53 1.09
CA PHE A 115 1.56 1.08 -0.02
C PHE A 115 0.31 1.94 -0.12
N LEU A 116 -0.36 1.86 -1.26
CA LEU A 116 -1.61 2.57 -1.53
C LEU A 116 -2.69 1.54 -1.87
N PRO A 117 -3.81 1.50 -1.13
CA PRO A 117 -4.99 0.75 -1.54
C PRO A 117 -5.57 1.34 -2.82
N VAL A 118 -5.94 0.45 -3.75
CA VAL A 118 -6.66 0.79 -4.97
C VAL A 118 -8.12 0.47 -4.76
N VAL A 119 -8.97 1.47 -4.94
CA VAL A 119 -10.42 1.36 -4.75
C VAL A 119 -11.15 1.90 -5.97
N GLN A 120 -12.31 1.32 -6.29
CA GLN A 120 -13.21 1.87 -7.31
C GLN A 120 -13.98 3.07 -6.74
N ALA A 121 -14.69 3.79 -7.62
CA ALA A 121 -15.50 4.94 -7.23
C ALA A 121 -16.59 4.61 -6.18
N ASP A 122 -17.06 3.36 -6.14
CA ASP A 122 -18.02 2.86 -5.15
C ASP A 122 -17.36 2.43 -3.82
N GLY A 123 -16.03 2.48 -3.72
CA GLY A 123 -15.28 2.06 -2.54
C GLY A 123 -14.82 0.59 -2.55
N THR A 124 -15.12 -0.17 -3.60
CA THR A 124 -14.69 -1.57 -3.74
C THR A 124 -13.17 -1.67 -3.81
N PHE A 125 -12.58 -2.47 -2.94
CA PHE A 125 -11.14 -2.74 -2.90
C PHE A 125 -10.73 -3.67 -4.04
N THR A 126 -9.75 -3.26 -4.85
CA THR A 126 -9.29 -4.04 -6.01
C THR A 126 -7.84 -4.51 -5.89
N GLY A 127 -7.05 -3.91 -5.03
CA GLY A 127 -5.66 -4.30 -4.82
C GLY A 127 -4.83 -3.24 -4.12
N ILE A 128 -3.52 -3.38 -4.21
CA ILE A 128 -2.55 -2.43 -3.64
C ILE A 128 -1.42 -2.14 -4.61
N VAL A 129 -0.90 -0.92 -4.57
CA VAL A 129 0.40 -0.56 -5.15
C VAL A 129 1.40 -0.37 -4.01
N THR A 130 2.53 -1.04 -4.06
CA THR A 130 3.53 -1.01 -2.99
C THR A 130 4.81 -0.31 -3.44
N ARG A 131 5.54 0.30 -2.48
CA ARG A 131 6.91 0.82 -2.74
C ARG A 131 7.80 -0.23 -3.38
N ARG A 132 7.69 -1.50 -2.96
CA ARG A 132 8.50 -2.59 -3.49
C ARG A 132 8.30 -2.78 -4.99
N GLU A 133 7.04 -2.80 -5.45
CA GLU A 133 6.74 -2.99 -6.88
C GLU A 133 7.20 -1.77 -7.70
N VAL A 134 7.01 -0.56 -7.19
CA VAL A 134 7.53 0.67 -7.80
C VAL A 134 9.06 0.66 -7.86
N MET A 135 9.74 0.25 -6.79
CA MET A 135 11.20 0.14 -6.79
C MET A 135 11.73 -0.88 -7.79
N LYS A 136 11.01 -1.98 -8.04
CA LYS A 136 11.35 -2.92 -9.12
C LYS A 136 11.25 -2.24 -10.50
N GLY A 137 10.22 -1.43 -10.73
CA GLY A 137 10.06 -0.63 -11.96
C GLY A 137 11.22 0.35 -12.15
N ILE A 138 11.59 1.10 -11.11
CA ILE A 138 12.73 2.03 -11.14
C ILE A 138 14.04 1.28 -11.42
N ASN A 139 14.25 0.14 -10.78
CA ASN A 139 15.44 -0.70 -11.02
C ASN A 139 15.48 -1.21 -12.46
N TYR A 140 14.34 -1.61 -13.01
CA TYR A 140 14.24 -2.01 -14.43
C TYR A 140 14.63 -0.86 -15.36
N ILE A 141 14.14 0.35 -15.12
CA ILE A 141 14.48 1.54 -15.90
C ILE A 141 16.00 1.79 -15.83
N GLY A 142 16.59 1.79 -14.63
CA GLY A 142 18.02 2.02 -14.43
C GLY A 142 18.92 1.07 -15.21
N HIS A 143 18.47 -0.15 -15.50
CA HIS A 143 19.25 -1.17 -16.23
C HIS A 143 18.92 -1.25 -17.72
N ASN A 144 17.84 -0.63 -18.20
CA ASN A 144 17.37 -0.84 -19.57
C ASN A 144 17.12 0.46 -20.38
N ILE A 145 17.17 1.62 -19.74
CA ILE A 145 16.86 2.89 -20.41
C ILE A 145 17.78 3.16 -21.60
N ASP A 146 19.06 2.90 -21.46
CA ASP A 146 20.08 3.08 -22.51
C ASP A 146 20.02 2.03 -23.62
N LYS A 147 19.31 0.91 -23.38
CA LYS A 147 19.06 -0.12 -24.42
C LYS A 147 17.87 0.24 -25.33
N GLN A 148 16.93 1.03 -24.82
CA GLN A 148 15.69 1.38 -25.54
C GLN A 148 15.71 2.82 -26.05
N TYR A 149 16.47 3.72 -25.38
CA TYR A 149 16.52 5.14 -25.67
C TYR A 149 17.97 5.65 -25.73
N ALA A 150 18.23 6.61 -26.63
CA ALA A 150 19.51 7.31 -26.64
C ALA A 150 19.53 8.32 -25.48
N VAL A 151 20.33 8.04 -24.44
CA VAL A 151 20.49 8.90 -23.28
C VAL A 151 21.77 9.71 -23.44
N THR A 152 21.64 11.04 -23.57
CA THR A 152 22.80 11.96 -23.68
C THR A 152 22.75 12.99 -22.55
N ALA A 153 23.92 13.27 -21.97
CA ALA A 153 24.03 14.36 -21.02
C ALA A 153 23.75 15.72 -21.71
N ARG A 154 22.90 16.54 -21.09
CA ARG A 154 22.79 17.94 -21.50
C ARG A 154 24.04 18.68 -21.03
N GLU A 155 24.62 19.52 -21.91
CA GLU A 155 25.61 20.48 -21.46
C GLU A 155 25.00 21.38 -20.36
N PRO A 156 25.78 21.73 -19.32
CA PRO A 156 25.29 22.63 -18.28
C PRO A 156 24.90 23.97 -18.93
N VAL A 157 23.64 24.37 -18.73
CA VAL A 157 23.22 25.73 -19.08
C VAL A 157 24.03 26.66 -18.19
N ALA A 158 24.88 27.53 -18.81
CA ALA A 158 25.59 28.56 -18.08
C ALA A 158 24.56 29.37 -17.28
N LYS A 159 24.71 29.39 -15.97
CA LYS A 159 23.90 30.27 -15.12
C LYS A 159 24.50 31.66 -15.30
N ASP A 160 23.76 32.53 -15.99
CA ASP A 160 24.00 33.98 -15.97
C ASP A 160 23.73 34.55 -14.58
#